data_a03073ae50d7cdc50928041cb27b2737
#
_entry.id   a03073ae50d7cdc50928041cb27b2737
#
_cell.length_a   1.000
_cell.length_b   1.000
_cell.length_c   1.000
_cell.angle_alpha   90.00
_cell.angle_beta   90.00
_cell.angle_gamma   90.00
#
_symmetry.space_group_name_H-M   'P 1'
#
loop_
_entity.id
_entity.type
_entity.pdbx_description
1 polymer ?
#
loop_
_entity_poly.entity_id
_entity_poly.type
_entity_poly.pdbx_seq_one_letter_code
_entity_poly.pdbx_strand_id
1 'polypeptide(L)'
;IMEATGMSRQSFYYHFKDIYDVLEWIGCNDFKDQLQGQYDSMEKWACDLMEVLQRERSFYEKLANELAWPMIVRGVRMALDAQVRRLLLGENPGMFEKHPEELEAVTSFLSTSICYYMIDFVYYRKTLSGEQVKRDVQFMMRAIAKPDAGLAVLLPRTAVL
;
A
#
# COMPACT_ATOMS: atom_id res chain seq x y z
N ILE A 1 -5.17 11.66 -23.92
CA ILE A 1 -4.25 10.50 -24.17
C ILE A 1 -4.12 10.28 -25.66
N MET A 2 -5.18 10.01 -26.39
CA MET A 2 -5.14 9.70 -27.82
C MET A 2 -4.45 10.78 -28.65
N GLU A 3 -4.77 12.06 -28.45
CA GLU A 3 -4.09 13.18 -29.13
C GLU A 3 -2.61 13.28 -28.77
N ALA A 4 -2.27 13.07 -27.48
CA ALA A 4 -0.89 13.18 -27.01
C ALA A 4 0.01 12.01 -27.45
N THR A 5 -0.57 10.83 -27.70
CA THR A 5 0.17 9.61 -28.07
C THR A 5 0.08 9.28 -29.56
N GLY A 6 -0.78 9.98 -30.31
CA GLY A 6 -1.10 9.64 -31.71
C GLY A 6 -1.86 8.31 -31.90
N MET A 7 -2.33 7.73 -30.79
CA MET A 7 -3.04 6.45 -30.81
C MET A 7 -4.47 6.62 -31.34
N SER A 8 -4.90 5.72 -32.25
CA SER A 8 -6.28 5.72 -32.72
C SER A 8 -7.26 5.24 -31.62
N ARG A 9 -8.53 5.66 -31.69
CA ARG A 9 -9.58 5.16 -30.78
C ARG A 9 -9.71 3.64 -30.84
N GLN A 10 -9.62 3.06 -31.99
CA GLN A 10 -9.70 1.60 -32.16
C GLN A 10 -8.55 0.90 -31.45
N SER A 11 -7.32 1.41 -31.58
CA SER A 11 -6.14 0.87 -30.88
C SER A 11 -6.27 1.01 -29.36
N PHE A 12 -6.80 2.13 -28.87
CA PHE A 12 -7.04 2.33 -27.44
C PHE A 12 -8.01 1.27 -26.89
N TYR A 13 -9.19 1.13 -27.50
CA TYR A 13 -10.21 0.17 -27.03
C TYR A 13 -9.87 -1.31 -27.28
N TYR A 14 -8.83 -1.58 -28.05
CA TYR A 14 -8.28 -2.93 -28.16
C TYR A 14 -7.53 -3.34 -26.89
N HIS A 15 -6.86 -2.40 -26.21
CA HIS A 15 -6.03 -2.65 -25.03
C HIS A 15 -6.73 -2.32 -23.70
N PHE A 16 -7.57 -1.28 -23.68
CA PHE A 16 -8.18 -0.74 -22.49
C PHE A 16 -9.67 -0.51 -22.70
N LYS A 17 -10.49 -0.87 -21.72
CA LYS A 17 -11.94 -0.64 -21.75
C LYS A 17 -12.27 0.86 -21.62
N ASP A 18 -11.56 1.53 -20.70
CA ASP A 18 -11.74 2.94 -20.39
C ASP A 18 -10.45 3.52 -19.77
N ILE A 19 -10.52 4.76 -19.32
CA ILE A 19 -9.40 5.45 -18.70
C ILE A 19 -9.02 4.83 -17.34
N TYR A 20 -9.96 4.24 -16.63
CA TYR A 20 -9.70 3.63 -15.33
C TYR A 20 -8.86 2.37 -15.47
N ASP A 21 -9.09 1.59 -16.52
CA ASP A 21 -8.28 0.43 -16.88
C ASP A 21 -6.81 0.84 -17.15
N VAL A 22 -6.60 1.99 -17.81
CA VAL A 22 -5.26 2.58 -17.99
C VAL A 22 -4.62 2.97 -16.65
N LEU A 23 -5.37 3.60 -15.75
CA LEU A 23 -4.86 4.03 -14.45
C LEU A 23 -4.51 2.83 -13.56
N GLU A 24 -5.33 1.79 -13.59
CA GLU A 24 -5.04 0.52 -12.90
C GLU A 24 -3.76 -0.11 -13.46
N TRP A 25 -3.62 -0.15 -14.79
CA TRP A 25 -2.42 -0.67 -15.44
C TRP A 25 -1.15 0.13 -15.05
N ILE A 26 -1.23 1.47 -15.04
CA ILE A 26 -0.12 2.33 -14.60
C ILE A 26 0.25 2.01 -13.17
N GLY A 27 -0.71 1.98 -12.25
CA GLY A 27 -0.46 1.67 -10.83
C GLY A 27 0.15 0.29 -10.64
N CYS A 28 -0.39 -0.73 -11.31
CA CYS A 28 0.18 -2.08 -11.28
C CYS A 28 1.60 -2.14 -11.85
N ASN A 29 1.92 -1.33 -12.86
CA ASN A 29 3.24 -1.29 -13.45
C ASN A 29 4.24 -0.53 -12.59
N ASP A 30 3.85 0.62 -12.03
CA ASP A 30 4.70 1.44 -11.15
C ASP A 30 5.08 0.69 -9.88
N PHE A 31 4.14 -0.07 -9.31
CA PHE A 31 4.35 -0.86 -8.10
C PHE A 31 4.60 -2.35 -8.35
N LYS A 32 4.93 -2.73 -9.60
CA LYS A 32 5.06 -4.14 -9.97
C LYS A 32 6.03 -4.91 -9.05
N ASP A 33 7.20 -4.34 -8.81
CA ASP A 33 8.23 -5.00 -7.99
C ASP A 33 7.78 -5.10 -6.53
N GLN A 34 7.07 -4.09 -6.01
CA GLN A 34 6.55 -4.08 -4.64
C GLN A 34 5.36 -5.03 -4.47
N LEU A 35 4.51 -5.18 -5.49
CA LEU A 35 3.33 -6.04 -5.43
C LEU A 35 3.63 -7.52 -5.72
N GLN A 36 4.64 -7.80 -6.54
CA GLN A 36 4.96 -9.16 -7.02
C GLN A 36 6.35 -9.64 -6.60
N GLY A 37 7.21 -8.75 -6.12
CA GLY A 37 8.57 -9.04 -5.70
C GLY A 37 8.64 -9.94 -4.47
N GLN A 38 9.80 -10.58 -4.30
CA GLN A 38 10.11 -11.33 -3.09
C GLN A 38 10.83 -10.39 -2.12
N TYR A 39 10.34 -10.36 -0.90
CA TYR A 39 10.88 -9.56 0.18
C TYR A 39 11.11 -10.42 1.41
N ASP A 40 12.21 -10.14 2.10
CA ASP A 40 12.61 -10.85 3.32
C ASP A 40 11.94 -10.25 4.56
N SER A 41 11.40 -9.02 4.45
CA SER A 41 10.71 -8.36 5.55
C SER A 41 9.66 -7.37 5.09
N MET A 42 8.61 -7.23 5.89
CA MET A 42 7.55 -6.25 5.69
C MET A 42 8.08 -4.81 5.81
N GLU A 43 9.05 -4.57 6.70
CA GLU A 43 9.70 -3.25 6.85
C GLU A 43 10.36 -2.80 5.53
N LYS A 44 11.20 -3.68 4.93
CA LYS A 44 11.86 -3.36 3.67
C LYS A 44 10.85 -3.12 2.55
N TRP A 45 9.88 -4.03 2.42
CA TRP A 45 8.81 -3.90 1.43
C TRP A 45 8.04 -2.59 1.54
N ALA A 46 7.61 -2.22 2.76
CA ALA A 46 6.85 -0.99 2.98
C ALA A 46 7.69 0.27 2.68
N CYS A 47 8.99 0.26 2.98
CA CYS A 47 9.89 1.35 2.61
C CYS A 47 10.00 1.49 1.09
N ASP A 48 10.25 0.40 0.37
CA ASP A 48 10.38 0.40 -1.10
C ASP A 48 9.07 0.85 -1.76
N LEU A 49 7.91 0.43 -1.22
CA LEU A 49 6.58 0.88 -1.65
C LEU A 49 6.43 2.41 -1.55
N MET A 50 6.85 2.98 -0.42
CA MET A 50 6.78 4.42 -0.19
C MET A 50 7.81 5.20 -1.03
N GLU A 51 8.96 4.63 -1.35
CA GLU A 51 9.95 5.23 -2.26
C GLU A 51 9.37 5.38 -3.68
N VAL A 52 8.65 4.36 -4.19
CA VAL A 52 7.96 4.46 -5.49
C VAL A 52 6.90 5.56 -5.44
N LEU A 53 6.07 5.57 -4.41
CA LEU A 53 5.01 6.57 -4.26
C LEU A 53 5.60 8.00 -4.21
N GLN A 54 6.75 8.16 -3.55
CA GLN A 54 7.42 9.45 -3.48
C GLN A 54 8.00 9.88 -4.83
N ARG A 55 8.59 8.97 -5.58
CA ARG A 55 9.15 9.24 -6.91
C ARG A 55 8.05 9.71 -7.86
N GLU A 56 6.90 9.03 -7.84
CA GLU A 56 5.76 9.31 -8.71
C GLU A 56 4.71 10.24 -8.08
N ARG A 57 5.04 10.89 -6.96
CA ARG A 57 4.11 11.67 -6.15
C ARG A 57 3.30 12.68 -6.94
N SER A 58 3.94 13.44 -7.83
CA SER A 58 3.25 14.48 -8.60
C SER A 58 2.16 13.93 -9.53
N PHE A 59 2.33 12.70 -10.02
CA PHE A 59 1.31 11.99 -10.78
C PHE A 59 0.13 11.58 -9.87
N TYR A 60 0.41 10.94 -8.74
CA TYR A 60 -0.62 10.48 -7.81
C TYR A 60 -1.37 11.63 -7.13
N GLU A 61 -0.73 12.78 -6.87
CA GLU A 61 -1.41 13.99 -6.38
C GLU A 61 -2.45 14.52 -7.38
N LYS A 62 -2.16 14.49 -8.68
CA LYS A 62 -3.12 14.88 -9.71
C LYS A 62 -4.27 13.88 -9.80
N LEU A 63 -3.94 12.60 -9.77
CA LEU A 63 -4.92 11.51 -9.83
C LEU A 63 -5.87 11.51 -8.64
N ALA A 64 -5.37 11.83 -7.47
CA ALA A 64 -6.12 11.87 -6.24
C ALA A 64 -7.28 12.90 -6.25
N ASN A 65 -7.21 13.92 -7.08
CA ASN A 65 -8.27 14.93 -7.24
C ASN A 65 -9.38 14.50 -8.22
N GLU A 66 -9.26 13.32 -8.84
CA GLU A 66 -10.22 12.82 -9.81
C GLU A 66 -11.35 12.00 -9.15
N LEU A 67 -12.51 11.97 -9.79
CA LEU A 67 -13.68 11.19 -9.32
C LEU A 67 -13.43 9.68 -9.25
N ALA A 68 -12.41 9.21 -9.95
CA ALA A 68 -12.01 7.80 -9.97
C ALA A 68 -11.26 7.32 -8.72
N TRP A 69 -10.86 8.22 -7.84
CA TRP A 69 -10.03 7.91 -6.70
C TRP A 69 -10.50 6.74 -5.82
N PRO A 70 -11.80 6.61 -5.47
CA PRO A 70 -12.28 5.46 -4.69
C PRO A 70 -12.06 4.10 -5.37
N MET A 71 -12.14 4.05 -6.70
CA MET A 71 -11.91 2.81 -7.46
C MET A 71 -10.43 2.42 -7.44
N ILE A 72 -9.55 3.41 -7.62
CA ILE A 72 -8.10 3.23 -7.57
C ILE A 72 -7.67 2.74 -6.18
N VAL A 73 -8.15 3.37 -5.13
CA VAL A 73 -7.92 2.96 -3.73
C VAL A 73 -8.32 1.51 -3.50
N ARG A 74 -9.48 1.11 -4.01
CA ARG A 74 -9.95 -0.27 -3.90
C ARG A 74 -9.03 -1.25 -4.62
N GLY A 75 -8.62 -0.94 -5.85
CA GLY A 75 -7.69 -1.76 -6.63
C GLY A 75 -6.34 -1.91 -5.94
N VAL A 76 -5.76 -0.80 -5.48
CA VAL A 76 -4.49 -0.78 -4.73
C VAL A 76 -4.59 -1.63 -3.46
N ARG A 77 -5.66 -1.48 -2.67
CA ARG A 77 -5.85 -2.28 -1.46
C ARG A 77 -5.90 -3.78 -1.75
N MET A 78 -6.64 -4.19 -2.78
CA MET A 78 -6.71 -5.61 -3.17
C MET A 78 -5.35 -6.17 -3.60
N ALA A 79 -4.55 -5.36 -4.30
CA ALA A 79 -3.19 -5.75 -4.68
C ALA A 79 -2.26 -5.86 -3.47
N LEU A 80 -2.40 -4.97 -2.49
CA LEU A 80 -1.65 -5.02 -1.23
C LEU A 80 -1.99 -6.27 -0.41
N ASP A 81 -3.26 -6.71 -0.38
CA ASP A 81 -3.70 -7.89 0.39
C ASP A 81 -2.86 -9.12 0.07
N ALA A 82 -2.61 -9.40 -1.20
CA ALA A 82 -1.82 -10.56 -1.62
C ALA A 82 -0.37 -10.51 -1.12
N GLN A 83 0.25 -9.34 -1.19
CA GLN A 83 1.64 -9.16 -0.77
C GLN A 83 1.79 -9.15 0.76
N VAL A 84 0.91 -8.44 1.46
CA VAL A 84 0.87 -8.43 2.93
C VAL A 84 0.68 -9.84 3.48
N ARG A 85 -0.26 -10.60 2.93
CA ARG A 85 -0.49 -12.00 3.31
C ARG A 85 0.76 -12.86 3.12
N ARG A 86 1.46 -12.71 2.00
CA ARG A 86 2.71 -13.44 1.72
C ARG A 86 3.79 -13.13 2.75
N LEU A 87 3.96 -11.85 3.07
CA LEU A 87 4.95 -11.39 4.04
C LEU A 87 4.63 -11.88 5.45
N LEU A 88 3.37 -11.79 5.88
CA LEU A 88 2.94 -12.29 7.19
C LEU A 88 3.23 -13.78 7.35
N LEU A 89 2.95 -14.59 6.34
CA LEU A 89 3.24 -16.03 6.36
C LEU A 89 4.74 -16.31 6.32
N GLY A 90 5.52 -15.51 5.61
CA GLY A 90 6.97 -15.65 5.52
C GLY A 90 7.69 -15.28 6.81
N GLU A 91 7.30 -14.20 7.45
CA GLU A 91 7.89 -13.74 8.72
C GLU A 91 7.44 -14.56 9.95
N ASN A 92 6.25 -15.16 9.87
CA ASN A 92 5.64 -15.87 11.00
C ASN A 92 5.16 -17.26 10.60
N PRO A 93 6.06 -18.16 10.18
CA PRO A 93 5.67 -19.51 9.78
C PRO A 93 5.04 -20.26 10.97
N GLY A 94 3.86 -20.82 10.74
CA GLY A 94 3.11 -21.58 11.75
C GLY A 94 2.25 -20.75 12.72
N MET A 95 2.40 -19.42 12.78
CA MET A 95 1.59 -18.56 13.65
C MET A 95 0.10 -18.67 13.32
N PHE A 96 -0.24 -18.70 12.04
CA PHE A 96 -1.62 -18.67 11.55
C PHE A 96 -2.17 -20.06 11.18
N GLU A 97 -1.41 -21.15 11.42
CA GLU A 97 -1.85 -22.49 11.06
C GLU A 97 -3.10 -22.94 11.83
N LYS A 98 -3.19 -22.55 13.11
CA LYS A 98 -4.31 -22.90 13.98
C LYS A 98 -5.49 -21.93 13.91
N HIS A 99 -5.23 -20.71 13.45
CA HIS A 99 -6.17 -19.59 13.43
C HIS A 99 -6.12 -18.85 12.08
N PRO A 100 -6.57 -19.48 10.98
CA PRO A 100 -6.53 -18.87 9.65
C PRO A 100 -7.40 -17.62 9.53
N GLU A 101 -8.44 -17.50 10.37
CA GLU A 101 -9.27 -16.29 10.47
C GLU A 101 -8.50 -15.08 10.98
N GLU A 102 -7.50 -15.27 11.84
CA GLU A 102 -6.64 -14.20 12.32
C GLU A 102 -5.76 -13.65 11.18
N LEU A 103 -5.26 -14.51 10.30
CA LEU A 103 -4.49 -14.09 9.13
C LEU A 103 -5.32 -13.17 8.22
N GLU A 104 -6.58 -13.50 7.99
CA GLU A 104 -7.47 -12.68 7.17
C GLU A 104 -7.71 -11.30 7.82
N ALA A 105 -8.00 -11.29 9.11
CA ALA A 105 -8.22 -10.06 9.87
C ALA A 105 -6.98 -9.17 9.88
N VAL A 106 -5.79 -9.71 10.16
CA VAL A 106 -4.53 -8.97 10.19
C VAL A 106 -4.16 -8.48 8.81
N THR A 107 -4.29 -9.31 7.77
CA THR A 107 -4.04 -8.91 6.37
C THR A 107 -4.90 -7.72 5.98
N SER A 108 -6.22 -7.82 6.19
CA SER A 108 -7.16 -6.76 5.84
C SER A 108 -6.89 -5.46 6.60
N PHE A 109 -6.56 -5.55 7.88
CA PHE A 109 -6.21 -4.39 8.70
C PHE A 109 -4.93 -3.71 8.20
N LEU A 110 -3.86 -4.46 7.98
CA LEU A 110 -2.58 -3.91 7.53
C LEU A 110 -2.69 -3.32 6.12
N SER A 111 -3.30 -4.03 5.18
CA SER A 111 -3.46 -3.54 3.81
C SER A 111 -4.28 -2.25 3.77
N THR A 112 -5.35 -2.19 4.58
CA THR A 112 -6.16 -0.97 4.69
C THR A 112 -5.35 0.17 5.31
N SER A 113 -4.62 -0.08 6.38
CA SER A 113 -3.80 0.92 7.05
C SER A 113 -2.70 1.46 6.14
N ILE A 114 -1.99 0.59 5.42
CA ILE A 114 -0.95 0.97 4.45
C ILE A 114 -1.56 1.79 3.31
N CYS A 115 -2.70 1.35 2.76
CA CYS A 115 -3.38 2.08 1.70
C CYS A 115 -3.78 3.49 2.14
N TYR A 116 -4.37 3.64 3.34
CA TYR A 116 -4.71 4.97 3.87
C TYR A 116 -3.48 5.82 4.19
N TYR A 117 -2.38 5.22 4.65
CA TYR A 117 -1.12 5.94 4.85
C TYR A 117 -0.56 6.48 3.53
N MET A 118 -0.63 5.70 2.44
CA MET A 118 -0.25 6.15 1.10
C MET A 118 -1.12 7.34 0.64
N ILE A 119 -2.44 7.25 0.86
CA ILE A 119 -3.38 8.32 0.55
C ILE A 119 -3.06 9.58 1.37
N ASP A 120 -2.88 9.43 2.67
CA ASP A 120 -2.55 10.52 3.59
C ASP A 120 -1.24 11.21 3.18
N PHE A 121 -0.23 10.42 2.79
CA PHE A 121 1.04 10.94 2.27
C PHE A 121 0.84 11.79 1.01
N VAL A 122 0.03 11.34 0.06
CA VAL A 122 -0.25 12.07 -1.17
C VAL A 122 -1.07 13.34 -0.90
N TYR A 123 -2.13 13.25 -0.09
CA TYR A 123 -3.08 14.33 0.10
C TYR A 123 -2.67 15.36 1.15
N TYR A 124 -2.25 14.90 2.33
CA TYR A 124 -2.19 15.76 3.51
C TYR A 124 -0.77 16.02 3.99
N ARG A 125 0.18 15.14 3.71
CA ARG A 125 1.54 15.25 4.21
C ARG A 125 2.53 15.76 3.18
N LYS A 126 2.16 16.79 2.43
CA LYS A 126 2.98 17.38 1.38
C LYS A 126 4.36 17.88 1.84
N THR A 127 4.51 18.18 3.12
CA THR A 127 5.74 18.71 3.72
C THR A 127 6.69 17.65 4.26
N LEU A 128 6.27 16.36 4.34
CA LEU A 128 7.16 15.32 4.82
C LEU A 128 8.23 15.01 3.78
N SER A 129 9.49 14.98 4.22
CA SER A 129 10.57 14.45 3.41
C SER A 129 10.46 12.92 3.29
N GLY A 130 11.06 12.33 2.22
CA GLY A 130 11.11 10.87 2.09
C GLY A 130 11.77 10.17 3.26
N GLU A 131 12.80 10.79 3.84
CA GLU A 131 13.45 10.29 5.04
C GLU A 131 12.52 10.27 6.27
N GLN A 132 11.61 11.25 6.39
CA GLN A 132 10.62 11.22 7.46
C GLN A 132 9.61 10.09 7.26
N VAL A 133 9.09 9.94 6.03
CA VAL A 133 8.18 8.84 5.67
C VAL A 133 8.82 7.48 5.95
N LYS A 134 10.08 7.31 5.55
CA LYS A 134 10.83 6.07 5.79
C LYS A 134 10.95 5.76 7.29
N ARG A 135 11.31 6.75 8.11
CA ARG A 135 11.38 6.57 9.58
C ARG A 135 10.02 6.20 10.18
N ASP A 136 8.95 6.86 9.72
CA ASP A 136 7.59 6.60 10.21
C ASP A 136 7.15 5.16 9.88
N VAL A 137 7.40 4.72 8.64
CA VAL A 137 7.11 3.34 8.20
C VAL A 137 7.90 2.34 9.01
N GLN A 138 9.21 2.55 9.18
CA GLN A 138 10.06 1.67 9.98
C GLN A 138 9.59 1.58 11.43
N PHE A 139 9.20 2.70 12.02
CA PHE A 139 8.66 2.73 13.38
C PHE A 139 7.36 1.93 13.48
N MET A 140 6.41 2.15 12.56
CA MET A 140 5.14 1.42 12.55
C MET A 140 5.34 -0.08 12.38
N MET A 141 6.20 -0.49 11.45
CA MET A 141 6.46 -1.93 11.22
C MET A 141 7.10 -2.60 12.43
N ARG A 142 8.06 -1.93 13.10
CA ARG A 142 8.65 -2.45 14.35
C ARG A 142 7.64 -2.53 15.49
N ALA A 143 6.75 -1.57 15.62
CA ALA A 143 5.71 -1.57 16.65
C ALA A 143 4.71 -2.73 16.46
N ILE A 144 4.39 -3.06 15.20
CA ILE A 144 3.51 -4.18 14.86
C ILE A 144 4.22 -5.52 15.11
N ALA A 145 5.50 -5.64 14.70
CA ALA A 145 6.26 -6.87 14.83
C ALA A 145 6.62 -7.23 16.30
N LYS A 146 6.66 -6.24 17.19
CA LYS A 146 6.99 -6.41 18.61
C LYS A 146 6.01 -5.64 19.48
N PRO A 147 4.77 -6.14 19.65
CA PRO A 147 3.74 -5.43 20.40
C PRO A 147 4.13 -5.13 21.86
N ASP A 148 4.96 -5.96 22.48
CA ASP A 148 5.41 -5.76 23.86
C ASP A 148 6.35 -4.56 24.05
N ALA A 149 6.98 -4.07 22.97
CA ALA A 149 7.94 -2.98 23.03
C ALA A 149 7.36 -1.60 22.66
N GLY A 150 6.26 -1.54 21.88
CA GLY A 150 5.77 -0.29 21.28
C GLY A 150 4.32 0.08 21.57
N LEU A 151 3.41 -0.89 21.53
CA LEU A 151 1.98 -0.62 21.74
C LEU A 151 1.62 -0.38 23.22
N ALA A 152 2.43 -0.82 24.17
CA ALA A 152 2.25 -0.53 25.59
C ALA A 152 2.21 0.98 25.92
N VAL A 153 2.70 1.82 25.01
CA VAL A 153 2.68 3.30 25.14
C VAL A 153 1.34 3.89 24.69
N LEU A 154 0.59 3.18 23.82
CA LEU A 154 -0.64 3.70 23.21
C LEU A 154 -1.93 3.20 23.86
N LEU A 155 -1.86 2.10 24.60
CA LEU A 155 -3.00 1.63 25.37
C LEU A 155 -2.94 2.20 26.78
N PRO A 156 -3.95 2.95 27.25
CA PRO A 156 -4.03 3.31 28.65
C PRO A 156 -4.01 2.00 29.45
N ARG A 157 -3.15 1.93 30.46
CA ARG A 157 -3.19 0.86 31.45
C ARG A 157 -4.55 0.95 32.14
N THR A 158 -5.57 0.36 31.50
CA THR A 158 -6.84 0.11 32.18
C THR A 158 -6.52 -0.82 33.33
N ALA A 159 -6.62 -0.27 34.52
CA ALA A 159 -6.51 -0.99 35.76
C ALA A 159 -7.40 -2.25 35.67
N VAL A 160 -6.78 -3.38 35.81
CA VAL A 160 -7.47 -4.62 36.15
C VAL A 160 -8.14 -4.38 37.49
N LEU A 161 -9.48 -4.26 37.45
CA LEU A 161 -10.34 -4.41 38.62
C LEU A 161 -10.59 -5.90 38.84
#